data_bf24552af33fbbb238cd564093daa362
#
_entry.id   bf24552af33fbbb238cd564093daa362
#
_cell.length_a   1.000
_cell.length_b   1.000
_cell.length_c   1.000
_cell.angle_alpha   90.00
_cell.angle_beta   90.00
_cell.angle_gamma   90.00
#
_symmetry.space_group_name_H-M   'P 1'
#
loop_
_entity.id
_entity.type
_entity.pdbx_description
1 polymer ?
#
loop_
_entity_poly.entity_id
_entity_poly.type
_entity_poly.pdbx_seq_one_letter_code
_entity_poly.pdbx_strand_id
1 'polypeptide(L)'
;MDSAFLAIILVSTSEVYSSHAGITDWEDAMVVREGVPTTLVCTDTSVSGAVAINWRVKSLGVDEWKLVLSASENKKFSGGASKASMKLIDPNFQHTGVFSLFLLPTTKDSGLYSCLIKQQERKEKEKIILLAVLKVTVAPAAPIPQHSTLRLTASVNPSYAITKITWATPRGISMKSVKIQNTDTVAKVPRVQLGEGGDYVCTVRLWGNSSNTAFVFNVNVIIDEINPAKLSITYETEISTATQAQTPFLLTCPGVRGDYVRLYWKKMQSGFVLVYSNDSWGGSTAFAKPDKRLQLAGPPYDAESGSFAFLLIPELKDSGLYSCEVCLNDVVSSRITMLSVLKVITRQSSSKLELVCLYSEPAQVKRANWKYQNKSRQLSLIGNSPGSISAILPLPITSDTAGNYTCTIQLENGQTAFATQVVQMPHEPGRDVEGVSVTTPSLLPSLSALLLLVPLVAAAVFVLLWRQKRISDRGIEQSLSVYSREVENVYENPDDIRQQAPPQGSVYMDLKPRGEDDVYKELERY
;
A
#
# COMPACT_ATOMS: atom_id res chain seq x y z
N MET A 1 -45.26 -13.95 -49.40
CA MET A 1 -46.17 -13.49 -48.35
C MET A 1 -45.66 -14.14 -47.07
N ASP A 2 -44.83 -13.48 -46.33
CA ASP A 2 -44.58 -13.84 -44.95
C ASP A 2 -44.08 -12.61 -44.21
N SER A 3 -44.91 -12.18 -43.32
CA SER A 3 -44.79 -10.95 -42.55
C SER A 3 -43.83 -11.19 -41.38
N ALA A 4 -42.67 -10.60 -41.41
CA ALA A 4 -41.76 -10.60 -40.29
C ALA A 4 -42.20 -9.56 -39.28
N PHE A 5 -42.71 -10.02 -38.15
CA PHE A 5 -42.98 -9.21 -36.96
C PHE A 5 -41.65 -8.78 -36.32
N LEU A 6 -41.31 -7.52 -36.48
CA LEU A 6 -40.24 -6.88 -35.74
C LEU A 6 -40.78 -6.54 -34.34
N ALA A 7 -40.51 -7.42 -33.37
CA ALA A 7 -40.74 -7.12 -31.97
C ALA A 7 -39.60 -6.16 -31.49
N ILE A 8 -39.91 -4.87 -31.44
CA ILE A 8 -39.08 -3.88 -30.75
C ILE A 8 -39.27 -4.09 -29.25
N ILE A 9 -38.34 -4.80 -28.62
CA ILE A 9 -38.23 -4.82 -27.17
C ILE A 9 -37.64 -3.48 -26.76
N LEU A 10 -38.48 -2.56 -26.36
CA LEU A 10 -38.11 -1.39 -25.56
C LEU A 10 -37.68 -1.91 -24.21
N VAL A 11 -36.38 -2.18 -24.06
CA VAL A 11 -35.74 -2.30 -22.76
C VAL A 11 -35.72 -0.88 -22.19
N SER A 12 -36.71 -0.58 -21.37
CA SER A 12 -36.64 0.55 -20.46
C SER A 12 -35.50 0.26 -19.51
N THR A 13 -34.33 0.81 -19.81
CA THR A 13 -33.28 1.00 -18.81
C THR A 13 -33.87 1.97 -17.79
N SER A 14 -34.47 1.43 -16.73
CA SER A 14 -34.63 2.15 -15.50
C SER A 14 -33.20 2.35 -15.00
N GLU A 15 -32.58 3.46 -15.40
CA GLU A 15 -31.49 4.03 -14.66
C GLU A 15 -32.01 4.14 -13.23
N VAL A 16 -31.48 3.26 -12.36
CA VAL A 16 -31.53 3.45 -10.93
C VAL A 16 -30.67 4.70 -10.70
N TYR A 17 -31.28 5.85 -10.92
CA TYR A 17 -30.85 7.08 -10.30
C TYR A 17 -30.91 6.78 -8.80
N SER A 18 -29.79 6.32 -8.25
CA SER A 18 -29.51 6.46 -6.84
C SER A 18 -29.81 7.93 -6.56
N SER A 19 -30.94 8.16 -5.92
CA SER A 19 -31.43 9.49 -5.63
C SER A 19 -30.45 10.20 -4.69
N HIS A 20 -29.45 10.82 -5.27
CA HIS A 20 -28.71 11.92 -4.64
C HIS A 20 -29.56 13.20 -4.58
N ALA A 21 -30.89 13.08 -4.75
CA ALA A 21 -31.83 14.17 -4.71
C ALA A 21 -31.93 14.91 -3.37
N GLY A 22 -31.16 14.51 -2.35
CA GLY A 22 -31.09 15.24 -1.08
C GLY A 22 -29.77 16.01 -0.85
N ILE A 23 -28.84 16.04 -1.81
CA ILE A 23 -27.49 16.62 -1.60
C ILE A 23 -27.45 18.13 -1.91
N THR A 24 -28.48 18.68 -2.58
CA THR A 24 -28.50 20.07 -3.02
C THR A 24 -29.43 20.98 -2.22
N ASP A 25 -30.03 20.49 -1.13
CA ASP A 25 -31.07 21.22 -0.38
C ASP A 25 -30.51 22.15 0.71
N TRP A 26 -29.24 22.54 0.63
CA TRP A 26 -28.67 23.54 1.54
C TRP A 26 -28.23 24.80 0.82
N GLU A 27 -28.48 25.92 1.46
CA GLU A 27 -28.06 27.24 0.96
C GLU A 27 -26.63 27.56 1.36
N ASP A 28 -26.16 27.00 2.49
CA ASP A 28 -24.85 27.23 3.06
C ASP A 28 -24.26 25.92 3.60
N ALA A 29 -22.94 25.82 3.63
CA ALA A 29 -22.28 24.63 4.13
C ALA A 29 -21.03 25.00 4.95
N MET A 30 -20.85 24.31 6.07
CA MET A 30 -19.74 24.54 6.98
C MET A 30 -19.08 23.23 7.34
N VAL A 31 -17.74 23.18 7.29
CA VAL A 31 -16.95 22.10 7.89
C VAL A 31 -16.30 22.65 9.16
N VAL A 32 -16.48 21.92 10.26
CA VAL A 32 -15.95 22.31 11.57
C VAL A 32 -15.17 21.15 12.18
N ARG A 33 -14.16 21.46 12.98
CA ARG A 33 -13.41 20.44 13.70
C ARG A 33 -14.18 19.97 14.94
N GLU A 34 -14.21 18.66 15.17
CA GLU A 34 -14.80 18.07 16.38
C GLU A 34 -14.21 18.71 17.64
N GLY A 35 -15.08 19.09 18.60
CA GLY A 35 -14.68 19.70 19.86
C GLY A 35 -14.22 21.16 19.78
N VAL A 36 -14.31 21.80 18.62
CA VAL A 36 -14.00 23.22 18.47
C VAL A 36 -15.29 24.04 18.45
N PRO A 37 -15.48 25.00 19.38
CA PRO A 37 -16.65 25.86 19.42
C PRO A 37 -16.91 26.52 18.07
N THR A 38 -18.15 26.48 17.60
CA THR A 38 -18.54 27.03 16.31
C THR A 38 -19.89 27.72 16.36
N THR A 39 -20.19 28.49 15.32
CA THR A 39 -21.42 29.24 15.18
C THR A 39 -22.03 28.97 13.80
N LEU A 40 -23.27 28.50 13.76
CA LEU A 40 -24.08 28.48 12.55
C LEU A 40 -24.70 29.87 12.37
N VAL A 41 -24.26 30.58 11.32
CA VAL A 41 -24.65 31.97 11.09
C VAL A 41 -26.03 32.03 10.47
N CYS A 42 -26.94 32.69 11.18
CA CYS A 42 -28.27 33.04 10.70
C CYS A 42 -28.59 34.47 11.13
N THR A 43 -28.70 35.36 10.15
CA THR A 43 -28.96 36.80 10.40
C THR A 43 -30.04 37.30 9.46
N ASP A 44 -30.92 38.13 9.98
CA ASP A 44 -31.88 38.91 9.18
C ASP A 44 -32.10 40.27 9.85
N THR A 45 -31.43 41.30 9.35
CA THR A 45 -31.52 42.66 9.85
C THR A 45 -32.80 43.40 9.42
N SER A 46 -33.58 42.78 8.51
CA SER A 46 -34.86 43.39 8.07
C SER A 46 -36.03 43.04 8.99
N VAL A 47 -35.77 42.26 10.02
CA VAL A 47 -36.79 41.79 10.97
C VAL A 47 -37.06 42.89 12.00
N SER A 48 -38.36 43.20 12.18
CA SER A 48 -38.85 44.13 13.20
C SER A 48 -40.15 43.61 13.84
N GLY A 49 -40.34 43.83 15.14
CA GLY A 49 -41.54 43.40 15.89
C GLY A 49 -41.37 42.01 16.52
N ALA A 50 -42.53 41.40 16.85
CA ALA A 50 -42.55 40.08 17.51
C ALA A 50 -42.01 38.99 16.60
N VAL A 51 -40.89 38.39 16.97
CA VAL A 51 -40.17 37.37 16.21
C VAL A 51 -39.98 36.09 17.03
N ALA A 52 -40.17 34.98 16.40
CA ALA A 52 -39.80 33.68 16.94
C ALA A 52 -38.77 33.00 16.02
N ILE A 53 -37.81 32.34 16.63
CA ILE A 53 -36.81 31.53 15.94
C ILE A 53 -36.95 30.06 16.32
N ASN A 54 -36.88 29.19 15.32
CA ASN A 54 -36.80 27.75 15.51
C ASN A 54 -35.56 27.21 14.82
N TRP A 55 -34.63 26.68 15.59
CA TRP A 55 -33.54 25.86 15.08
C TRP A 55 -33.95 24.40 15.10
N ARG A 56 -33.84 23.74 13.96
CA ARG A 56 -34.14 22.31 13.78
C ARG A 56 -32.93 21.63 13.15
N VAL A 57 -32.77 20.34 13.42
CA VAL A 57 -31.73 19.50 12.79
C VAL A 57 -32.38 18.27 12.17
N LYS A 58 -31.92 17.94 10.96
CA LYS A 58 -32.21 16.70 10.26
C LYS A 58 -30.94 15.87 10.25
N SER A 59 -30.90 14.82 11.07
CA SER A 59 -29.78 13.90 11.13
C SER A 59 -29.73 13.05 9.87
N LEU A 60 -28.55 12.55 9.55
CA LEU A 60 -28.32 11.72 8.36
C LEU A 60 -29.10 10.41 8.44
N GLY A 61 -29.70 10.02 7.30
CA GLY A 61 -30.50 8.80 7.22
C GLY A 61 -31.87 8.87 7.90
N VAL A 62 -32.21 10.02 8.49
CA VAL A 62 -33.50 10.26 9.13
C VAL A 62 -34.21 11.38 8.38
N ASP A 63 -35.42 11.13 7.88
CA ASP A 63 -36.20 12.13 7.10
C ASP A 63 -37.06 13.00 8.01
N GLU A 64 -36.69 13.15 9.26
CA GLU A 64 -37.44 13.90 10.26
C GLU A 64 -36.63 15.06 10.82
N TRP A 65 -37.24 16.26 10.82
CA TRP A 65 -36.67 17.43 11.49
C TRP A 65 -36.93 17.40 13.00
N LYS A 66 -35.88 17.44 13.82
CA LYS A 66 -35.96 17.50 15.28
C LYS A 66 -35.67 18.90 15.76
N LEU A 67 -36.47 19.40 16.69
CA LEU A 67 -36.27 20.72 17.30
C LEU A 67 -35.01 20.72 18.16
N VAL A 68 -34.13 21.69 17.89
CA VAL A 68 -32.93 22.01 18.67
C VAL A 68 -33.26 23.08 19.72
N LEU A 69 -33.78 24.21 19.23
CA LEU A 69 -34.06 25.37 20.07
C LEU A 69 -35.21 26.17 19.47
N SER A 70 -36.14 26.63 20.31
CA SER A 70 -37.16 27.60 19.98
C SER A 70 -37.06 28.78 20.94
N ALA A 71 -37.08 29.99 20.41
CA ALA A 71 -37.10 31.19 21.21
C ALA A 71 -38.04 32.27 20.63
N SER A 72 -38.77 32.96 21.51
CA SER A 72 -39.59 34.10 21.24
C SER A 72 -39.36 35.15 22.32
N GLU A 73 -40.04 36.31 22.19
CA GLU A 73 -39.83 37.45 23.10
C GLU A 73 -39.80 37.09 24.57
N ASN A 74 -40.74 36.26 25.03
CA ASN A 74 -40.89 35.92 26.45
C ASN A 74 -40.56 34.47 26.81
N LYS A 75 -40.20 33.63 25.85
CA LYS A 75 -39.99 32.19 26.06
C LYS A 75 -38.82 31.64 25.26
N LYS A 76 -37.99 30.88 25.95
CA LYS A 76 -36.93 30.08 25.34
C LYS A 76 -37.17 28.63 25.71
N PHE A 77 -37.16 27.75 24.72
CA PHE A 77 -37.38 26.33 24.87
C PHE A 77 -36.27 25.55 24.16
N SER A 78 -35.70 24.57 24.84
CA SER A 78 -34.75 23.64 24.25
C SER A 78 -35.47 22.40 23.77
N GLY A 79 -35.25 22.01 22.53
CA GLY A 79 -35.87 20.82 21.93
C GLY A 79 -35.14 19.52 22.31
N GLY A 80 -35.75 18.39 21.91
CA GLY A 80 -35.18 17.07 22.19
C GLY A 80 -33.81 16.78 21.54
N ALA A 81 -33.45 17.54 20.49
CA ALA A 81 -32.13 17.45 19.87
C ALA A 81 -31.10 18.45 20.46
N SER A 82 -31.52 19.28 21.44
CA SER A 82 -30.65 20.26 22.07
C SER A 82 -29.64 19.61 23.01
N LYS A 83 -28.45 20.20 23.07
CA LYS A 83 -27.43 19.91 24.08
C LYS A 83 -27.19 21.15 24.93
N ALA A 84 -26.64 20.97 26.13
CA ALA A 84 -26.31 22.07 27.03
C ALA A 84 -25.34 23.10 26.40
N SER A 85 -24.53 22.66 25.45
CA SER A 85 -23.62 23.52 24.70
C SER A 85 -24.29 24.34 23.58
N MET A 86 -25.55 24.04 23.21
CA MET A 86 -26.28 24.71 22.13
C MET A 86 -27.05 25.93 22.68
N LYS A 87 -26.75 27.11 22.18
CA LYS A 87 -27.41 28.36 22.60
C LYS A 87 -27.41 29.40 21.50
N LEU A 88 -28.37 30.32 21.53
CA LEU A 88 -28.29 31.54 20.72
C LEU A 88 -27.09 32.37 21.17
N ILE A 89 -26.38 32.95 20.22
CA ILE A 89 -25.27 33.86 20.50
C ILE A 89 -25.78 35.16 21.14
N ASP A 90 -26.84 35.72 20.54
CA ASP A 90 -27.41 36.98 20.97
C ASP A 90 -28.75 36.76 21.70
N PRO A 91 -28.84 37.10 22.99
CA PRO A 91 -30.11 37.07 23.72
C PRO A 91 -31.11 38.10 23.20
N ASN A 92 -30.63 39.23 22.58
CA ASN A 92 -31.45 40.33 22.08
C ASN A 92 -31.75 40.17 20.57
N PHE A 93 -31.76 38.95 20.05
CA PHE A 93 -31.92 38.62 18.65
C PHE A 93 -33.06 39.36 17.94
N GLN A 94 -34.12 39.72 18.65
CA GLN A 94 -35.28 40.41 18.12
C GLN A 94 -34.98 41.84 17.65
N HIS A 95 -34.02 42.51 18.31
CA HIS A 95 -33.57 43.88 18.00
C HIS A 95 -32.40 43.88 17.05
N THR A 96 -31.54 42.89 17.13
CA THR A 96 -30.30 42.84 16.35
C THR A 96 -30.46 42.07 15.05
N GLY A 97 -31.47 41.20 14.94
CA GLY A 97 -31.62 40.28 13.80
C GLY A 97 -30.58 39.18 13.75
N VAL A 98 -29.89 38.90 14.87
CA VAL A 98 -28.86 37.85 14.96
C VAL A 98 -29.43 36.62 15.61
N PHE A 99 -29.78 35.63 14.79
CA PHE A 99 -30.40 34.36 15.23
C PHE A 99 -29.39 33.20 15.27
N SER A 100 -28.12 33.49 15.20
CA SER A 100 -27.03 32.50 15.06
C SER A 100 -26.95 31.52 16.24
N LEU A 101 -26.71 30.26 15.95
CA LEU A 101 -26.64 29.17 16.93
C LEU A 101 -25.18 28.83 17.23
N PHE A 102 -24.81 28.96 18.51
CA PHE A 102 -23.54 28.47 19.01
C PHE A 102 -23.64 27.01 19.42
N LEU A 103 -22.61 26.19 19.10
CA LEU A 103 -22.51 24.80 19.52
C LEU A 103 -21.06 24.35 19.66
N LEU A 104 -20.87 23.29 20.47
CA LEU A 104 -19.64 22.53 20.55
C LEU A 104 -19.88 21.19 19.80
N PRO A 105 -19.44 21.08 18.52
CA PRO A 105 -19.84 19.97 17.68
C PRO A 105 -19.10 18.68 18.01
N THR A 106 -19.83 17.56 17.94
CA THR A 106 -19.30 16.20 17.86
C THR A 106 -19.69 15.61 16.50
N THR A 107 -19.08 14.49 16.13
CA THR A 107 -19.44 13.80 14.87
C THR A 107 -20.92 13.44 14.77
N LYS A 108 -21.63 13.30 15.90
CA LYS A 108 -23.08 13.02 15.96
C LYS A 108 -23.93 14.24 15.65
N ASP A 109 -23.38 15.44 15.71
CA ASP A 109 -24.10 16.69 15.46
C ASP A 109 -24.10 17.08 13.99
N SER A 110 -23.46 16.30 13.14
CA SER A 110 -23.47 16.50 11.69
C SER A 110 -24.87 16.30 11.10
N GLY A 111 -25.21 17.11 10.10
CA GLY A 111 -26.51 17.06 9.45
C GLY A 111 -26.94 18.40 8.86
N LEU A 112 -28.18 18.47 8.43
CA LEU A 112 -28.80 19.71 7.95
C LEU A 112 -29.43 20.45 9.12
N TYR A 113 -29.07 21.71 9.28
CA TYR A 113 -29.65 22.61 10.26
C TYR A 113 -30.56 23.62 9.56
N SER A 114 -31.78 23.78 10.06
CA SER A 114 -32.74 24.76 9.57
C SER A 114 -32.87 25.88 10.60
N CYS A 115 -32.58 27.09 10.17
CA CYS A 115 -32.87 28.33 10.88
C CYS A 115 -34.20 28.88 10.33
N LEU A 116 -35.27 28.72 11.07
CA LEU A 116 -36.61 29.15 10.68
C LEU A 116 -37.06 30.37 11.50
N ILE A 117 -37.07 31.52 10.86
CA ILE A 117 -37.51 32.79 11.43
C ILE A 117 -39.00 32.99 11.12
N LYS A 118 -39.81 33.20 12.16
CA LYS A 118 -41.26 33.47 12.06
C LYS A 118 -41.59 34.88 12.55
N GLN A 119 -42.28 35.64 11.72
CA GLN A 119 -42.75 36.99 12.04
C GLN A 119 -44.27 37.06 11.84
N GLN A 120 -45.00 37.72 12.74
CA GLN A 120 -46.46 37.70 12.75
C GLN A 120 -47.14 38.13 11.42
N GLU A 121 -46.50 39.04 10.65
CA GLU A 121 -47.07 39.60 9.43
C GLU A 121 -46.30 39.24 8.14
N ARG A 122 -45.27 38.46 8.23
CA ARG A 122 -44.41 38.08 7.08
C ARG A 122 -44.36 36.58 6.87
N LYS A 123 -44.07 36.21 5.63
CA LYS A 123 -43.72 34.83 5.28
C LYS A 123 -42.53 34.35 6.15
N GLU A 124 -42.63 33.10 6.59
CA GLU A 124 -41.52 32.40 7.23
C GLU A 124 -40.28 32.45 6.34
N LYS A 125 -39.13 32.78 6.93
CA LYS A 125 -37.84 32.71 6.26
C LYS A 125 -37.04 31.55 6.85
N GLU A 126 -36.66 30.66 5.99
CA GLU A 126 -35.86 29.49 6.36
C GLU A 126 -34.49 29.54 5.66
N LYS A 127 -33.43 29.25 6.39
CA LYS A 127 -32.09 29.03 5.86
C LYS A 127 -31.63 27.64 6.26
N ILE A 128 -31.23 26.83 5.28
CA ILE A 128 -30.72 25.49 5.51
C ILE A 128 -29.19 25.50 5.40
N ILE A 129 -28.53 25.00 6.44
CA ILE A 129 -27.07 24.96 6.57
C ILE A 129 -26.63 23.51 6.75
N LEU A 130 -25.74 23.03 5.90
CA LEU A 130 -25.06 21.74 6.11
C LEU A 130 -23.94 21.93 7.14
N LEU A 131 -24.01 21.21 8.25
CA LEU A 131 -22.92 21.09 9.20
C LEU A 131 -22.20 19.76 9.00
N ALA A 132 -20.97 19.81 8.48
CA ALA A 132 -20.07 18.67 8.41
C ALA A 132 -19.02 18.75 9.52
N VAL A 133 -18.82 17.65 10.24
CA VAL A 133 -17.88 17.60 11.37
C VAL A 133 -16.66 16.76 11.01
N LEU A 134 -15.49 17.41 11.04
CA LEU A 134 -14.18 16.81 10.81
C LEU A 134 -13.59 16.31 12.13
N LYS A 135 -13.27 15.03 12.17
CA LYS A 135 -12.46 14.40 13.20
C LYS A 135 -11.06 14.15 12.67
N VAL A 136 -10.06 14.69 13.34
CA VAL A 136 -8.64 14.46 13.05
C VAL A 136 -8.02 13.66 14.17
N THR A 137 -7.32 12.58 13.80
CA THR A 137 -6.51 11.81 14.74
C THR A 137 -5.05 11.79 14.30
N VAL A 138 -4.16 11.93 15.27
CA VAL A 138 -2.70 11.88 15.09
C VAL A 138 -2.19 10.69 15.89
N ALA A 139 -1.43 9.84 15.27
CA ALA A 139 -0.82 8.69 15.93
C ALA A 139 0.65 8.55 15.51
N PRO A 140 1.54 8.23 16.46
CA PRO A 140 1.35 8.11 17.90
C PRO A 140 0.78 9.39 18.54
N ALA A 141 0.38 9.34 19.82
CA ALA A 141 -0.02 10.55 20.56
C ALA A 141 1.18 11.51 20.70
N ALA A 142 0.90 12.80 20.70
CA ALA A 142 1.92 13.82 20.89
C ALA A 142 2.48 13.82 22.33
N PRO A 143 3.80 14.07 22.52
CA PRO A 143 4.80 14.31 21.50
C PRO A 143 5.16 13.05 20.72
N ILE A 144 5.31 13.19 19.40
CA ILE A 144 5.56 12.06 18.48
C ILE A 144 7.01 11.59 18.64
N PRO A 145 7.29 10.32 18.97
CA PRO A 145 8.65 9.83 19.06
C PRO A 145 9.39 9.94 17.73
N GLN A 146 10.61 10.50 17.73
CA GLN A 146 11.46 10.52 16.54
C GLN A 146 11.66 9.10 15.99
N HIS A 147 11.70 8.93 14.68
CA HIS A 147 11.79 7.65 13.97
C HIS A 147 10.53 6.77 14.01
N SER A 148 9.45 7.19 14.66
CA SER A 148 8.15 6.52 14.52
C SER A 148 7.49 6.86 13.17
N THR A 149 6.44 6.13 12.84
CA THR A 149 5.59 6.45 11.68
C THR A 149 4.46 7.36 12.11
N LEU A 150 4.55 8.65 11.76
CA LEU A 150 3.46 9.59 11.96
C LEU A 150 2.29 9.23 11.04
N ARG A 151 1.10 9.07 11.62
CA ARG A 151 -0.14 8.80 10.89
C ARG A 151 -1.14 9.92 11.16
N LEU A 152 -1.58 10.57 10.11
CA LEU A 152 -2.58 11.64 10.12
C LEU A 152 -3.86 11.08 9.50
N THR A 153 -4.90 10.92 10.28
CA THR A 153 -6.19 10.42 9.80
C THR A 153 -7.24 11.52 9.89
N ALA A 154 -7.98 11.73 8.82
CA ALA A 154 -9.10 12.64 8.75
C ALA A 154 -10.37 11.90 8.37
N SER A 155 -11.43 12.08 9.15
CA SER A 155 -12.76 11.54 8.94
C SER A 155 -13.76 12.68 8.97
N VAL A 156 -14.69 12.72 8.02
CA VAL A 156 -15.71 13.77 7.95
C VAL A 156 -17.09 13.14 7.90
N ASN A 157 -17.96 13.57 8.75
CA ASN A 157 -19.38 13.21 8.75
C ASN A 157 -20.20 14.46 8.39
N PRO A 158 -21.10 14.40 7.38
CA PRO A 158 -21.46 13.29 6.52
C PRO A 158 -20.44 13.05 5.39
N SER A 159 -20.13 11.78 5.14
CA SER A 159 -19.15 11.41 4.14
C SER A 159 -19.59 11.71 2.71
N TYR A 160 -20.90 11.64 2.41
CA TYR A 160 -21.44 11.90 1.07
C TYR A 160 -21.31 13.36 0.65
N ALA A 161 -21.19 14.28 1.59
CA ALA A 161 -21.05 15.71 1.29
C ALA A 161 -19.62 16.08 0.86
N ILE A 162 -18.68 15.15 0.93
CA ILE A 162 -17.26 15.41 0.73
C ILE A 162 -16.80 14.94 -0.64
N THR A 163 -16.14 15.83 -1.38
CA THR A 163 -15.48 15.46 -2.65
C THR A 163 -14.08 14.97 -2.43
N LYS A 164 -13.31 15.64 -1.55
CA LYS A 164 -11.89 15.34 -1.38
C LYS A 164 -11.38 15.82 -0.01
N ILE A 165 -10.51 15.01 0.60
CA ILE A 165 -9.67 15.39 1.73
C ILE A 165 -8.23 15.25 1.29
N THR A 166 -7.39 16.27 1.54
CA THR A 166 -5.97 16.28 1.21
C THR A 166 -5.13 16.75 2.39
N TRP A 167 -3.89 16.27 2.43
CA TRP A 167 -2.92 16.66 3.42
C TRP A 167 -1.72 17.35 2.79
N ALA A 168 -1.15 18.30 3.49
CA ALA A 168 0.13 18.93 3.16
C ALA A 168 1.04 18.96 4.39
N THR A 169 2.35 18.86 4.14
CA THR A 169 3.38 18.98 5.17
C THR A 169 3.50 20.42 5.67
N PRO A 170 4.20 20.69 6.80
CA PRO A 170 4.48 22.05 7.28
C PRO A 170 5.19 22.93 6.24
N ARG A 171 5.86 22.33 5.26
CA ARG A 171 6.51 23.05 4.15
C ARG A 171 5.58 23.29 2.95
N GLY A 172 4.29 22.96 3.06
CA GLY A 172 3.31 23.12 1.99
C GLY A 172 3.36 22.05 0.88
N ILE A 173 4.14 20.99 1.06
CA ILE A 173 4.24 19.90 0.08
C ILE A 173 3.03 18.99 0.23
N SER A 174 2.33 18.73 -0.88
CA SER A 174 1.19 17.79 -0.88
C SER A 174 1.63 16.38 -0.52
N MET A 175 0.90 15.75 0.40
CA MET A 175 1.17 14.39 0.85
C MET A 175 0.29 13.39 0.09
N LYS A 176 0.84 12.19 -0.14
CA LYS A 176 0.03 11.04 -0.55
C LYS A 176 -0.93 10.69 0.57
N SER A 177 -2.20 10.51 0.24
CA SER A 177 -3.22 10.05 1.16
C SER A 177 -4.00 8.89 0.55
N VAL A 178 -4.30 7.90 1.38
CA VAL A 178 -5.05 6.71 0.98
C VAL A 178 -6.42 6.76 1.65
N LYS A 179 -7.46 6.47 0.87
CA LYS A 179 -8.82 6.32 1.37
C LYS A 179 -8.95 4.98 2.10
N ILE A 180 -9.44 4.98 3.34
CA ILE A 180 -9.59 3.77 4.15
C ILE A 180 -11.00 3.21 3.99
N GLN A 181 -12.00 3.98 4.42
CA GLN A 181 -13.42 3.65 4.30
C GLN A 181 -14.19 4.94 4.05
N ASN A 182 -15.27 4.87 3.30
CA ASN A 182 -16.08 6.04 2.93
C ASN A 182 -15.20 7.20 2.42
N THR A 183 -15.10 8.29 3.20
CA THR A 183 -14.24 9.44 2.92
C THR A 183 -13.02 9.51 3.82
N ASP A 184 -12.88 8.59 4.78
CA ASP A 184 -11.75 8.59 5.70
C ASP A 184 -10.45 8.44 4.95
N THR A 185 -9.49 9.31 5.25
CA THR A 185 -8.17 9.31 4.62
C THR A 185 -7.07 9.21 5.65
N VAL A 186 -6.02 8.48 5.30
CA VAL A 186 -4.78 8.43 6.06
C VAL A 186 -3.63 8.95 5.21
N ALA A 187 -2.80 9.79 5.80
CA ALA A 187 -1.48 10.17 5.30
C ALA A 187 -0.43 9.75 6.32
N LYS A 188 0.75 9.32 5.85
CA LYS A 188 1.82 8.85 6.73
C LYS A 188 3.14 9.55 6.41
N VAL A 189 3.96 9.72 7.44
CA VAL A 189 5.38 10.08 7.33
C VAL A 189 6.16 8.97 8.03
N PRO A 190 6.71 8.00 7.28
CA PRO A 190 7.49 6.92 7.87
C PRO A 190 8.82 7.47 8.45
N ARG A 191 9.19 7.00 9.64
CA ARG A 191 10.43 7.37 10.33
C ARG A 191 10.63 8.88 10.47
N VAL A 192 9.62 9.55 10.99
CA VAL A 192 9.57 11.01 11.14
C VAL A 192 10.84 11.56 11.80
N GLN A 193 11.36 12.67 11.22
CA GLN A 193 12.55 13.37 11.69
C GLN A 193 12.18 14.67 12.37
N LEU A 194 13.08 15.24 13.19
CA LEU A 194 12.85 16.52 13.89
C LEU A 194 12.42 17.66 12.96
N GLY A 195 13.01 17.76 11.79
CA GLY A 195 12.68 18.79 10.80
C GLY A 195 11.32 18.63 10.11
N GLU A 196 10.56 17.59 10.46
CA GLU A 196 9.21 17.31 9.95
C GLU A 196 8.12 17.65 10.96
N GLY A 197 8.49 18.19 12.15
CA GLY A 197 7.54 18.79 13.09
C GLY A 197 6.96 20.11 12.56
N GLY A 198 5.78 20.49 13.06
CA GLY A 198 5.09 21.72 12.70
C GLY A 198 3.63 21.52 12.30
N ASP A 199 3.07 22.50 11.61
CA ASP A 199 1.65 22.53 11.25
C ASP A 199 1.39 21.78 9.93
N TYR A 200 0.83 20.60 10.04
CA TYR A 200 0.27 19.87 8.89
C TYR A 200 -1.10 20.43 8.53
N VAL A 201 -1.37 20.54 7.24
CA VAL A 201 -2.61 21.15 6.74
C VAL A 201 -3.53 20.09 6.19
N CYS A 202 -4.71 19.95 6.81
CA CYS A 202 -5.82 19.14 6.30
C CYS A 202 -6.78 20.05 5.55
N THR A 203 -7.03 19.74 4.27
CA THR A 203 -7.97 20.50 3.44
C THR A 203 -9.14 19.62 3.04
N VAL A 204 -10.36 20.06 3.37
CA VAL A 204 -11.62 19.37 3.07
C VAL A 204 -12.38 20.17 2.02
N ARG A 205 -12.85 19.49 0.97
CA ARG A 205 -13.70 20.06 -0.09
C ARG A 205 -15.06 19.41 -0.09
N LEU A 206 -16.12 20.21 -0.12
CA LEU A 206 -17.51 19.74 -0.18
C LEU A 206 -18.00 19.61 -1.63
N TRP A 207 -19.09 18.87 -1.80
CA TRP A 207 -19.95 18.94 -2.98
C TRP A 207 -20.80 20.22 -2.89
N GLY A 208 -21.03 20.89 -4.02
CA GLY A 208 -21.93 22.04 -4.06
C GLY A 208 -21.56 23.04 -5.14
N ASN A 209 -22.58 23.80 -5.54
CA ASN A 209 -22.61 24.53 -6.80
C ASN A 209 -21.94 25.91 -6.74
N SER A 210 -21.60 26.44 -5.59
CA SER A 210 -21.26 27.87 -5.49
C SER A 210 -19.85 28.15 -5.02
N SER A 211 -19.08 27.15 -4.62
CA SER A 211 -17.74 27.48 -4.19
C SER A 211 -16.83 26.26 -4.23
N ASN A 212 -15.75 26.39 -4.98
CA ASN A 212 -14.48 25.70 -4.74
C ASN A 212 -13.97 25.95 -3.31
N THR A 213 -14.88 26.16 -2.33
CA THR A 213 -14.53 26.53 -0.98
C THR A 213 -13.85 25.36 -0.31
N ALA A 214 -12.59 25.53 -0.05
CA ALA A 214 -11.78 24.60 0.69
C ALA A 214 -11.75 25.01 2.16
N PHE A 215 -12.09 24.11 3.05
CA PHE A 215 -11.94 24.29 4.48
C PHE A 215 -10.58 23.78 4.92
N VAL A 216 -9.81 24.65 5.57
CA VAL A 216 -8.41 24.39 5.91
C VAL A 216 -8.26 24.28 7.42
N PHE A 217 -7.60 23.21 7.87
CA PHE A 217 -7.39 22.93 9.28
C PHE A 217 -5.92 22.63 9.54
N ASN A 218 -5.32 23.38 10.47
CA ASN A 218 -3.96 23.14 10.91
C ASN A 218 -3.93 22.08 12.01
N VAL A 219 -2.97 21.18 11.90
CA VAL A 219 -2.74 20.08 12.84
C VAL A 219 -1.30 20.16 13.30
N ASN A 220 -1.08 20.70 14.49
CA ASN A 220 0.26 20.84 15.04
C ASN A 220 0.83 19.50 15.47
N VAL A 221 2.04 19.18 15.01
CA VAL A 221 2.79 17.96 15.31
C VAL A 221 4.10 18.34 15.99
N ILE A 222 4.25 17.90 17.25
CA ILE A 222 5.45 18.09 18.06
C ILE A 222 6.19 16.76 18.10
N ILE A 223 7.49 16.76 17.73
CA ILE A 223 8.33 15.56 17.72
C ILE A 223 9.19 15.54 18.97
N ASP A 224 9.25 14.37 19.61
CA ASP A 224 10.10 14.10 20.77
C ASP A 224 11.50 13.68 20.31
N GLU A 225 12.48 14.51 20.60
CA GLU A 225 13.89 14.27 20.32
C GLU A 225 14.53 13.33 21.35
N ILE A 226 14.03 13.38 22.59
CA ILE A 226 14.67 12.71 23.73
C ILE A 226 14.37 11.21 23.73
N ASN A 227 13.15 10.83 23.32
CA ASN A 227 12.67 9.45 23.35
C ASN A 227 12.35 8.96 21.93
N PRO A 228 13.36 8.54 21.16
CA PRO A 228 13.12 7.99 19.83
C PRO A 228 12.31 6.68 19.91
N ALA A 229 11.52 6.42 18.89
CA ALA A 229 10.72 5.20 18.83
C ALA A 229 11.62 3.94 18.84
N LYS A 230 11.26 2.98 19.68
CA LYS A 230 11.83 1.64 19.64
C LYS A 230 11.07 0.85 18.59
N LEU A 231 11.70 0.62 17.43
CA LEU A 231 11.12 -0.20 16.37
C LEU A 231 11.08 -1.66 16.82
N SER A 232 9.95 -2.31 16.62
CA SER A 232 9.86 -3.77 16.81
C SER A 232 10.44 -4.45 15.57
N ILE A 233 11.51 -5.22 15.73
CA ILE A 233 12.17 -5.92 14.62
C ILE A 233 11.86 -7.41 14.72
N THR A 234 11.25 -7.95 13.68
CA THR A 234 11.04 -9.38 13.48
C THR A 234 12.01 -9.88 12.42
N TYR A 235 12.81 -10.88 12.79
CA TYR A 235 13.73 -11.51 11.86
C TYR A 235 13.10 -12.77 11.30
N GLU A 236 13.08 -12.89 9.97
CA GLU A 236 12.81 -14.18 9.33
C GLU A 236 14.07 -15.05 9.37
N THR A 237 13.90 -16.34 9.08
CA THR A 237 15.05 -17.28 9.04
C THR A 237 16.09 -16.80 8.03
N GLU A 238 17.35 -16.77 8.44
CA GLU A 238 18.48 -16.47 7.56
C GLU A 238 18.60 -17.52 6.44
N ILE A 239 18.74 -17.05 5.22
CA ILE A 239 18.86 -17.89 4.03
C ILE A 239 20.32 -17.84 3.56
N SER A 240 21.03 -18.98 3.63
CA SER A 240 22.33 -19.15 2.98
C SER A 240 22.13 -19.83 1.62
N THR A 241 22.61 -19.21 0.56
CA THR A 241 22.40 -19.66 -0.82
C THR A 241 23.59 -19.37 -1.72
N ALA A 242 23.65 -20.05 -2.86
CA ALA A 242 24.71 -19.84 -3.85
C ALA A 242 24.16 -19.81 -5.27
N THR A 243 24.81 -19.04 -6.13
CA THR A 243 24.44 -18.94 -7.56
C THR A 243 25.69 -18.82 -8.44
N GLN A 244 25.54 -19.14 -9.73
CA GLN A 244 26.58 -18.91 -10.72
C GLN A 244 26.65 -17.42 -11.06
N ALA A 245 27.87 -16.89 -11.25
CA ALA A 245 28.07 -15.51 -11.71
C ALA A 245 27.36 -15.25 -13.04
N GLN A 246 26.83 -14.04 -13.21
CA GLN A 246 26.06 -13.60 -14.40
C GLN A 246 24.73 -14.33 -14.65
N THR A 247 24.29 -15.18 -13.72
CA THR A 247 22.97 -15.80 -13.76
C THR A 247 22.00 -14.94 -12.92
N PRO A 248 20.82 -14.58 -13.45
CA PRO A 248 19.85 -13.81 -12.69
C PRO A 248 19.48 -14.53 -11.38
N PHE A 249 19.58 -13.81 -10.28
CA PHE A 249 19.28 -14.29 -8.93
C PHE A 249 18.21 -13.41 -8.28
N LEU A 250 17.18 -14.03 -7.70
CA LEU A 250 16.09 -13.32 -7.04
C LEU A 250 16.38 -13.17 -5.54
N LEU A 251 16.61 -11.92 -5.12
CA LEU A 251 16.65 -11.55 -3.71
C LEU A 251 15.25 -11.20 -3.25
N THR A 252 14.67 -12.01 -2.38
CA THR A 252 13.31 -11.80 -1.86
C THR A 252 13.35 -11.03 -0.56
N CYS A 253 12.45 -10.06 -0.42
CA CYS A 253 12.16 -9.37 0.84
C CYS A 253 11.10 -10.14 1.66
N PRO A 254 10.85 -9.75 2.92
CA PRO A 254 9.73 -10.29 3.69
C PRO A 254 8.42 -10.19 2.93
N GLY A 255 7.58 -11.23 3.03
CA GLY A 255 6.31 -11.33 2.30
C GLY A 255 5.19 -10.42 2.82
N VAL A 256 5.54 -9.35 3.55
CA VAL A 256 4.61 -8.36 4.09
C VAL A 256 4.63 -7.09 3.24
N ARG A 257 3.50 -6.42 3.16
CA ARG A 257 3.44 -5.09 2.54
C ARG A 257 4.03 -4.06 3.49
N GLY A 258 4.79 -3.09 2.96
CA GLY A 258 5.45 -2.06 3.74
C GLY A 258 5.13 -0.64 3.29
N ASP A 259 5.16 0.26 4.25
CA ASP A 259 5.15 1.71 4.00
C ASP A 259 6.50 2.19 3.50
N TYR A 260 7.54 1.44 3.86
CA TYR A 260 8.92 1.81 3.65
C TYR A 260 9.81 0.56 3.55
N VAL A 261 10.70 0.49 2.56
CA VAL A 261 11.57 -0.65 2.26
C VAL A 261 13.01 -0.20 2.13
N ARG A 262 13.93 -0.96 2.71
CA ARG A 262 15.38 -0.79 2.54
C ARG A 262 16.04 -2.11 2.21
N LEU A 263 16.95 -2.09 1.25
CA LEU A 263 17.88 -3.16 0.98
C LEU A 263 19.29 -2.70 1.37
N TYR A 264 19.92 -3.44 2.26
CA TYR A 264 21.30 -3.27 2.64
C TYR A 264 22.13 -4.42 2.11
N TRP A 265 23.37 -4.13 1.82
CA TRP A 265 24.39 -5.10 1.50
C TRP A 265 25.61 -4.93 2.39
N LYS A 266 26.20 -6.06 2.82
CA LYS A 266 27.40 -6.11 3.63
C LYS A 266 28.36 -7.13 3.04
N LYS A 267 29.52 -6.71 2.58
CA LYS A 267 30.63 -7.59 2.27
C LYS A 267 31.28 -8.07 3.57
N MET A 268 31.78 -9.31 3.60
CA MET A 268 32.57 -9.80 4.76
C MET A 268 33.63 -8.76 5.16
N GLN A 269 33.71 -8.47 6.47
CA GLN A 269 34.64 -7.49 7.08
C GLN A 269 34.30 -6.00 6.79
N SER A 270 33.18 -5.67 6.19
CA SER A 270 32.72 -4.29 6.01
C SER A 270 31.44 -4.02 6.79
N GLY A 271 31.04 -2.76 6.91
CA GLY A 271 29.74 -2.37 7.43
C GLY A 271 28.61 -2.57 6.40
N PHE A 272 27.35 -2.48 6.85
CA PHE A 272 26.21 -2.45 5.96
C PHE A 272 26.20 -1.17 5.12
N VAL A 273 25.96 -1.32 3.85
CA VAL A 273 25.78 -0.21 2.88
C VAL A 273 24.34 -0.24 2.39
N LEU A 274 23.66 0.90 2.43
CA LEU A 274 22.33 1.03 1.83
C LEU A 274 22.46 0.93 0.31
N VAL A 275 21.68 0.01 -0.29
CA VAL A 275 21.67 -0.24 -1.74
C VAL A 275 20.42 0.36 -2.36
N TYR A 276 19.28 0.20 -1.69
CA TYR A 276 17.98 0.66 -2.17
C TYR A 276 17.11 1.15 -1.01
N SER A 277 16.34 2.19 -1.27
CA SER A 277 15.34 2.72 -0.35
C SER A 277 14.10 3.13 -1.12
N ASN A 278 12.94 2.77 -0.62
CA ASN A 278 11.64 3.21 -1.13
C ASN A 278 10.77 3.67 0.03
N ASP A 279 10.20 4.86 -0.12
CA ASP A 279 9.15 5.38 0.75
C ASP A 279 7.85 5.50 -0.08
N SER A 280 6.88 4.65 0.21
CA SER A 280 5.60 4.60 -0.49
C SER A 280 4.74 5.86 -0.26
N TRP A 281 5.05 6.65 0.77
CA TRP A 281 4.29 7.84 1.18
C TRP A 281 4.95 9.15 0.75
N GLY A 282 6.28 9.22 0.84
CA GLY A 282 7.05 10.42 0.45
C GLY A 282 7.40 10.48 -1.03
N GLY A 283 7.13 9.40 -1.78
CA GLY A 283 7.42 9.33 -3.23
C GLY A 283 8.90 9.28 -3.57
N SER A 284 9.78 9.11 -2.58
CA SER A 284 11.22 9.01 -2.82
C SER A 284 11.63 7.55 -3.02
N THR A 285 11.93 7.19 -4.27
CA THR A 285 12.52 5.91 -4.62
C THR A 285 13.96 6.17 -5.05
N ALA A 286 14.92 5.58 -4.38
CA ALA A 286 16.33 5.77 -4.70
C ALA A 286 17.13 4.46 -4.61
N PHE A 287 17.82 4.13 -5.71
CA PHE A 287 19.02 3.31 -5.62
C PHE A 287 20.19 4.21 -5.15
N ALA A 288 20.90 3.81 -4.12
CA ALA A 288 22.04 4.58 -3.61
C ALA A 288 23.16 4.74 -4.66
N LYS A 289 23.28 3.76 -5.57
CA LYS A 289 24.07 3.82 -6.79
C LYS A 289 23.30 3.11 -7.89
N PRO A 290 23.07 3.74 -9.04
CA PRO A 290 22.46 3.08 -10.17
C PRO A 290 23.40 1.97 -10.67
N ASP A 291 23.04 0.72 -10.40
CA ASP A 291 23.72 -0.46 -10.95
C ASP A 291 22.71 -1.23 -11.82
N LYS A 292 23.01 -1.32 -13.11
CA LYS A 292 22.15 -2.02 -14.08
C LYS A 292 21.97 -3.52 -13.74
N ARG A 293 22.82 -4.06 -12.85
CA ARG A 293 22.77 -5.47 -12.45
C ARG A 293 21.78 -5.74 -11.31
N LEU A 294 21.29 -4.71 -10.63
CA LEU A 294 20.28 -4.83 -9.58
C LEU A 294 19.03 -4.04 -10.01
N GLN A 295 17.92 -4.72 -10.13
CA GLN A 295 16.64 -4.15 -10.57
C GLN A 295 15.52 -4.64 -9.67
N LEU A 296 14.42 -3.90 -9.61
CA LEU A 296 13.19 -4.40 -9.00
C LEU A 296 12.66 -5.58 -9.82
N ALA A 297 12.27 -6.65 -9.14
CA ALA A 297 11.64 -7.79 -9.79
C ALA A 297 10.18 -7.44 -10.16
N GLY A 298 9.71 -7.97 -11.28
CA GLY A 298 8.31 -7.86 -11.70
C GLY A 298 7.39 -8.88 -11.01
N PRO A 299 6.17 -9.05 -11.52
CA PRO A 299 5.17 -9.93 -10.92
C PRO A 299 5.72 -11.30 -10.48
N PRO A 300 5.33 -11.79 -9.31
CA PRO A 300 4.22 -11.35 -8.45
C PRO A 300 4.53 -10.19 -7.50
N TYR A 301 5.69 -9.58 -7.60
CA TYR A 301 6.10 -8.47 -6.74
C TYR A 301 5.67 -7.14 -7.35
N ASP A 302 5.08 -6.30 -6.52
CA ASP A 302 4.56 -4.99 -6.90
C ASP A 302 4.99 -3.95 -5.86
N ALA A 303 5.93 -3.10 -6.25
CA ALA A 303 6.48 -2.05 -5.39
C ALA A 303 5.42 -0.99 -5.00
N GLU A 304 4.42 -0.73 -5.85
CA GLU A 304 3.35 0.21 -5.54
C GLU A 304 2.44 -0.31 -4.42
N SER A 305 2.25 -1.63 -4.37
CA SER A 305 1.50 -2.28 -3.29
C SER A 305 2.35 -2.57 -2.04
N GLY A 306 3.64 -2.23 -2.05
CA GLY A 306 4.58 -2.47 -0.95
C GLY A 306 5.17 -3.88 -0.91
N SER A 307 5.06 -4.66 -1.99
CA SER A 307 5.67 -5.98 -2.12
C SER A 307 6.97 -5.90 -2.93
N PHE A 308 8.09 -6.35 -2.36
CA PHE A 308 9.40 -6.16 -2.95
C PHE A 308 10.18 -7.46 -3.14
N ALA A 309 10.87 -7.55 -4.26
CA ALA A 309 12.01 -8.41 -4.50
C ALA A 309 12.94 -7.74 -5.52
N PHE A 310 14.18 -8.21 -5.57
CA PHE A 310 15.19 -7.64 -6.46
C PHE A 310 15.80 -8.72 -7.33
N LEU A 311 15.93 -8.44 -8.62
CA LEU A 311 16.66 -9.26 -9.56
C LEU A 311 18.11 -8.78 -9.62
N LEU A 312 19.04 -9.61 -9.15
CA LEU A 312 20.47 -9.36 -9.18
C LEU A 312 21.14 -10.22 -10.24
N ILE A 313 22.03 -9.64 -11.04
CA ILE A 313 22.94 -10.37 -11.93
C ILE A 313 24.34 -10.33 -11.27
N PRO A 314 24.68 -11.29 -10.39
CA PRO A 314 25.83 -11.18 -9.51
C PRO A 314 27.15 -11.49 -10.21
N GLU A 315 28.22 -10.81 -9.75
CA GLU A 315 29.60 -11.16 -9.94
C GLU A 315 30.21 -11.64 -8.60
N LEU A 316 31.42 -12.19 -8.61
CA LEU A 316 32.09 -12.63 -7.37
C LEU A 316 32.17 -11.53 -6.30
N LYS A 317 32.30 -10.26 -6.72
CA LYS A 317 32.38 -9.11 -5.80
C LYS A 317 31.05 -8.76 -5.12
N ASP A 318 29.93 -9.24 -5.65
CA ASP A 318 28.59 -8.95 -5.16
C ASP A 318 28.11 -9.98 -4.13
N SER A 319 28.98 -10.93 -3.76
CA SER A 319 28.73 -11.85 -2.66
C SER A 319 28.66 -11.13 -1.32
N GLY A 320 28.06 -11.77 -0.34
CA GLY A 320 27.96 -11.30 1.04
C GLY A 320 26.55 -11.33 1.57
N LEU A 321 26.31 -10.55 2.62
CA LEU A 321 25.08 -10.51 3.36
C LEU A 321 24.14 -9.42 2.80
N TYR A 322 22.98 -9.80 2.35
CA TYR A 322 21.89 -8.89 1.97
C TYR A 322 20.83 -8.88 3.07
N SER A 323 20.45 -7.70 3.55
CA SER A 323 19.36 -7.52 4.51
C SER A 323 18.28 -6.66 3.86
N CYS A 324 17.11 -7.26 3.63
CA CYS A 324 15.92 -6.53 3.20
C CYS A 324 15.01 -6.27 4.39
N GLU A 325 14.78 -5.01 4.67
CA GLU A 325 13.91 -4.54 5.74
C GLU A 325 12.64 -3.93 5.14
N VAL A 326 11.49 -4.42 5.57
CA VAL A 326 10.16 -3.90 5.24
C VAL A 326 9.52 -3.38 6.51
N CYS A 327 9.20 -2.10 6.54
CA CYS A 327 8.62 -1.44 7.69
C CYS A 327 7.13 -1.12 7.42
N LEU A 328 6.25 -1.56 8.32
CA LEU A 328 4.83 -1.22 8.33
C LEU A 328 4.46 -0.68 9.71
N ASN A 329 4.10 0.59 9.81
CA ASN A 329 3.71 1.27 11.07
C ASN A 329 4.76 1.10 12.12
N ASP A 330 5.87 1.07 12.28
CA ASP A 330 6.88 0.87 13.34
C ASP A 330 7.27 -0.60 13.61
N VAL A 331 6.68 -1.54 12.87
CA VAL A 331 7.11 -2.94 12.85
C VAL A 331 8.02 -3.15 11.64
N VAL A 332 9.23 -3.60 11.89
CA VAL A 332 10.22 -3.93 10.85
C VAL A 332 10.31 -5.43 10.70
N SER A 333 10.01 -5.93 9.52
CA SER A 333 10.29 -7.31 9.14
C SER A 333 11.58 -7.35 8.33
N SER A 334 12.54 -8.15 8.76
CA SER A 334 13.87 -8.26 8.14
C SER A 334 14.13 -9.68 7.65
N ARG A 335 14.54 -9.80 6.38
CA ARG A 335 15.04 -11.05 5.78
C ARG A 335 16.51 -10.89 5.43
N ILE A 336 17.30 -11.83 5.93
CA ILE A 336 18.75 -11.87 5.71
C ILE A 336 19.06 -12.98 4.73
N THR A 337 19.81 -12.66 3.66
CA THR A 337 20.27 -13.62 2.66
C THR A 337 21.78 -13.55 2.54
N MET A 338 22.47 -14.64 2.89
CA MET A 338 23.90 -14.82 2.63
C MET A 338 24.05 -15.39 1.22
N LEU A 339 24.64 -14.64 0.31
CA LEU A 339 24.85 -15.00 -1.08
C LEU A 339 26.31 -15.37 -1.34
N SER A 340 26.54 -16.61 -1.76
CA SER A 340 27.81 -17.07 -2.34
C SER A 340 27.71 -17.05 -3.86
N VAL A 341 28.78 -16.64 -4.54
CA VAL A 341 28.83 -16.57 -6.01
C VAL A 341 29.93 -17.47 -6.52
N LEU A 342 29.62 -18.25 -7.53
CA LEU A 342 30.49 -19.24 -8.16
C LEU A 342 30.80 -18.79 -9.60
N LYS A 343 32.09 -18.83 -10.01
CA LYS A 343 32.53 -18.50 -11.38
C LYS A 343 33.61 -19.47 -11.84
N VAL A 344 33.47 -19.98 -13.04
CA VAL A 344 34.54 -20.75 -13.70
C VAL A 344 35.27 -19.85 -14.68
N ILE A 345 36.61 -19.92 -14.65
CA ILE A 345 37.50 -19.27 -15.61
C ILE A 345 38.49 -20.29 -16.16
N THR A 346 39.00 -20.05 -17.37
CA THR A 346 40.02 -20.87 -18.02
C THR A 346 41.33 -20.09 -18.09
N ARG A 347 42.45 -20.78 -17.79
CA ARG A 347 43.80 -20.27 -17.98
C ARG A 347 44.56 -21.22 -18.87
N GLN A 348 45.10 -20.76 -19.98
CA GLN A 348 45.87 -21.59 -20.90
C GLN A 348 47.34 -21.22 -20.85
N SER A 349 48.19 -22.26 -20.81
CA SER A 349 49.61 -22.16 -21.00
C SER A 349 50.06 -23.04 -22.17
N SER A 350 51.32 -23.08 -22.53
CA SER A 350 51.84 -23.83 -23.67
C SER A 350 51.55 -25.35 -23.61
N SER A 351 51.46 -25.92 -22.42
CA SER A 351 51.35 -27.37 -22.23
C SER A 351 50.07 -27.81 -21.51
N LYS A 352 49.28 -26.88 -20.95
CA LYS A 352 48.13 -27.22 -20.14
C LYS A 352 47.02 -26.18 -20.21
N LEU A 353 45.77 -26.63 -20.10
CA LEU A 353 44.59 -25.83 -19.85
C LEU A 353 44.16 -26.04 -18.40
N GLU A 354 44.16 -24.96 -17.63
CA GLU A 354 43.71 -24.96 -16.25
C GLU A 354 42.25 -24.42 -16.19
N LEU A 355 41.34 -25.20 -15.64
CA LEU A 355 39.97 -24.81 -15.32
C LEU A 355 39.96 -24.40 -13.86
N VAL A 356 39.74 -23.12 -13.55
CA VAL A 356 39.71 -22.58 -12.20
C VAL A 356 38.29 -22.28 -11.80
N CYS A 357 37.80 -22.92 -10.77
CA CYS A 357 36.54 -22.60 -10.14
C CYS A 357 36.79 -21.67 -8.95
N LEU A 358 36.29 -20.46 -9.09
CA LEU A 358 36.34 -19.43 -8.06
C LEU A 358 35.01 -19.39 -7.34
N TYR A 359 35.01 -19.35 -6.03
CA TYR A 359 33.80 -19.18 -5.24
C TYR A 359 34.07 -18.21 -4.08
N SER A 360 33.06 -17.40 -3.82
CA SER A 360 33.07 -16.44 -2.72
C SER A 360 32.58 -17.10 -1.43
N GLU A 361 32.78 -16.41 -0.30
CA GLU A 361 32.34 -16.85 1.03
C GLU A 361 32.76 -18.29 1.37
N PRO A 362 34.08 -18.60 1.36
CA PRO A 362 34.55 -19.97 1.55
C PRO A 362 34.18 -20.57 2.92
N ALA A 363 33.91 -19.75 3.92
CA ALA A 363 33.44 -20.20 5.24
C ALA A 363 32.01 -20.79 5.18
N GLN A 364 31.24 -20.50 4.14
CA GLN A 364 29.90 -21.06 3.93
C GLN A 364 29.92 -22.37 3.09
N VAL A 365 31.08 -22.68 2.49
CA VAL A 365 31.21 -23.80 1.57
C VAL A 365 31.79 -25.01 2.30
N LYS A 366 30.96 -26.03 2.48
CA LYS A 366 31.32 -27.31 3.08
C LYS A 366 32.23 -28.15 2.17
N ARG A 367 31.94 -28.13 0.86
CA ARG A 367 32.65 -28.90 -0.13
C ARG A 367 32.60 -28.24 -1.50
N ALA A 368 33.74 -28.27 -2.21
CA ALA A 368 33.83 -27.90 -3.62
C ALA A 368 34.52 -29.05 -4.40
N ASN A 369 33.99 -29.37 -5.56
CA ASN A 369 34.54 -30.45 -6.40
C ASN A 369 34.27 -30.20 -7.88
N TRP A 370 35.15 -30.79 -8.72
CA TRP A 370 34.95 -30.89 -10.15
C TRP A 370 34.33 -32.22 -10.54
N LYS A 371 33.39 -32.22 -11.50
CA LYS A 371 32.85 -33.42 -12.16
C LYS A 371 33.09 -33.30 -13.66
N TYR A 372 33.54 -34.36 -14.25
CA TYR A 372 33.65 -34.51 -15.69
C TYR A 372 32.51 -35.43 -16.20
N GLN A 373 32.00 -35.17 -17.38
CA GLN A 373 30.88 -35.91 -17.94
C GLN A 373 31.20 -37.41 -18.13
N ASN A 374 32.44 -37.72 -18.52
CA ASN A 374 32.89 -39.12 -18.62
C ASN A 374 33.46 -39.56 -17.24
N LYS A 375 32.72 -40.43 -16.56
CA LYS A 375 33.03 -40.92 -15.19
C LYS A 375 34.30 -41.73 -15.04
N SER A 376 34.86 -42.23 -16.15
CA SER A 376 36.04 -43.13 -16.12
C SER A 376 37.35 -42.43 -15.86
N ARG A 377 37.40 -41.11 -15.86
CA ARG A 377 38.62 -40.33 -15.70
C ARG A 377 38.72 -39.66 -14.35
N GLN A 378 39.77 -39.94 -13.61
CA GLN A 378 40.16 -39.15 -12.44
C GLN A 378 40.80 -37.84 -12.90
N LEU A 379 40.18 -36.72 -12.55
CA LEU A 379 40.76 -35.40 -12.79
C LEU A 379 41.88 -35.14 -11.78
N SER A 380 43.02 -34.65 -12.26
CA SER A 380 44.06 -34.11 -11.36
C SER A 380 43.54 -32.82 -10.72
N LEU A 381 43.02 -32.95 -9.49
CA LEU A 381 42.52 -31.82 -8.71
C LEU A 381 43.70 -31.23 -7.93
N ILE A 382 43.95 -29.96 -8.11
CA ILE A 382 44.80 -29.19 -7.22
C ILE A 382 43.87 -28.45 -6.28
N GLY A 383 43.77 -28.94 -5.03
CA GLY A 383 43.08 -28.24 -3.94
C GLY A 383 43.96 -27.09 -3.52
N ASN A 384 43.45 -25.87 -3.69
CA ASN A 384 44.29 -24.73 -3.59
C ASN A 384 43.83 -23.79 -2.47
N SER A 385 43.89 -22.68 -2.40
CA SER A 385 43.51 -21.75 -1.34
C SER A 385 41.98 -21.79 -1.09
N PRO A 386 41.54 -21.42 0.11
CA PRO A 386 40.12 -21.17 0.36
C PRO A 386 39.53 -20.24 -0.71
N GLY A 387 38.43 -20.64 -1.33
CA GLY A 387 37.75 -19.87 -2.38
C GLY A 387 38.12 -20.28 -3.82
N SER A 388 38.99 -21.29 -4.04
CA SER A 388 39.25 -21.77 -5.39
C SER A 388 39.67 -23.25 -5.44
N ILE A 389 39.25 -23.94 -6.51
CA ILE A 389 39.76 -25.27 -6.87
C ILE A 389 40.04 -25.30 -8.37
N SER A 390 41.14 -25.96 -8.76
CA SER A 390 41.55 -26.08 -10.16
C SER A 390 41.54 -27.51 -10.67
N ALA A 391 41.21 -27.70 -11.92
CA ALA A 391 41.37 -28.94 -12.70
C ALA A 391 42.33 -28.66 -13.88
N ILE A 392 43.32 -29.53 -14.07
CA ILE A 392 44.32 -29.37 -15.12
C ILE A 392 44.10 -30.37 -16.22
N LEU A 393 44.05 -29.89 -17.46
CA LEU A 393 43.95 -30.66 -18.68
C LEU A 393 45.24 -30.53 -19.50
N PRO A 394 45.79 -31.61 -20.04
CA PRO A 394 46.93 -31.54 -20.94
C PRO A 394 46.55 -30.93 -22.29
N LEU A 395 47.44 -30.24 -22.93
CA LEU A 395 47.31 -29.80 -24.31
C LEU A 395 48.15 -30.69 -25.24
N PRO A 396 47.73 -30.93 -26.49
CA PRO A 396 46.47 -30.48 -27.12
C PRO A 396 45.23 -31.18 -26.56
N ILE A 397 44.05 -30.51 -26.69
CA ILE A 397 42.75 -31.10 -26.30
C ILE A 397 42.41 -32.21 -27.27
N THR A 398 42.17 -33.41 -26.74
CA THR A 398 41.80 -34.60 -27.48
C THR A 398 40.30 -34.94 -27.28
N SER A 399 39.78 -35.91 -28.00
CA SER A 399 38.39 -36.40 -27.82
C SER A 399 38.12 -36.83 -26.38
N ASP A 400 39.11 -37.32 -25.67
CA ASP A 400 39.01 -37.78 -24.26
C ASP A 400 39.02 -36.63 -23.26
N THR A 401 39.55 -35.46 -23.64
CA THR A 401 39.67 -34.30 -22.80
C THR A 401 38.67 -33.19 -23.15
N ALA A 402 38.09 -33.28 -24.35
CA ALA A 402 36.98 -32.38 -24.70
C ALA A 402 35.68 -32.80 -24.00
N GLY A 403 34.84 -31.86 -23.65
CA GLY A 403 33.54 -32.13 -23.01
C GLY A 403 33.20 -31.10 -21.91
N ASN A 404 32.20 -31.46 -21.12
CA ASN A 404 31.65 -30.59 -20.09
C ASN A 404 32.32 -30.88 -18.73
N TYR A 405 32.89 -29.82 -18.16
CA TYR A 405 33.47 -29.81 -16.82
C TYR A 405 32.60 -28.98 -15.90
N THR A 406 32.04 -29.58 -14.87
CA THR A 406 31.15 -28.93 -13.93
C THR A 406 31.81 -28.77 -12.55
N CYS A 407 32.01 -27.54 -12.13
CA CYS A 407 32.33 -27.23 -10.75
C CYS A 407 31.06 -27.20 -9.92
N THR A 408 31.05 -27.90 -8.81
CA THR A 408 29.93 -27.92 -7.87
C THR A 408 30.44 -27.50 -6.49
N ILE A 409 29.74 -26.56 -5.86
CA ILE A 409 29.92 -26.22 -4.44
C ILE A 409 28.68 -26.68 -3.66
N GLN A 410 28.91 -27.16 -2.45
CA GLN A 410 27.88 -27.49 -1.47
C GLN A 410 28.07 -26.61 -0.26
N LEU A 411 27.03 -25.89 0.14
CA LEU A 411 27.00 -25.06 1.33
C LEU A 411 26.81 -25.90 2.60
N GLU A 412 27.06 -25.31 3.77
CA GLU A 412 26.85 -25.96 5.07
C GLU A 412 25.40 -26.40 5.29
N ASN A 413 24.43 -25.65 4.76
CA ASN A 413 23.01 -25.98 4.82
C ASN A 413 22.56 -27.08 3.82
N GLY A 414 23.49 -27.64 3.05
CA GLY A 414 23.23 -28.69 2.07
C GLY A 414 22.84 -28.20 0.68
N GLN A 415 22.59 -26.93 0.47
CA GLN A 415 22.32 -26.39 -0.86
C GLN A 415 23.55 -26.53 -1.77
N THR A 416 23.28 -26.71 -3.07
CA THR A 416 24.34 -26.89 -4.08
C THR A 416 24.17 -25.87 -5.20
N ALA A 417 25.29 -25.33 -5.66
CA ALA A 417 25.38 -24.55 -6.89
C ALA A 417 26.44 -25.13 -7.81
N PHE A 418 26.29 -24.93 -9.11
CA PHE A 418 27.21 -25.46 -10.10
C PHE A 418 27.44 -24.47 -11.24
N ALA A 419 28.61 -24.57 -11.86
CA ALA A 419 28.96 -23.84 -13.07
C ALA A 419 29.68 -24.79 -14.02
N THR A 420 29.29 -24.82 -15.29
CA THR A 420 29.81 -25.72 -16.29
C THR A 420 30.63 -24.96 -17.31
N GLN A 421 31.81 -25.49 -17.61
CA GLN A 421 32.69 -25.04 -18.67
C GLN A 421 32.77 -26.09 -19.77
N VAL A 422 32.47 -25.70 -20.99
CA VAL A 422 32.62 -26.54 -22.18
C VAL A 422 34.04 -26.37 -22.72
N VAL A 423 34.76 -27.48 -22.86
CA VAL A 423 36.09 -27.53 -23.49
C VAL A 423 35.93 -28.19 -24.85
N GLN A 424 36.16 -27.43 -25.91
CA GLN A 424 36.04 -27.87 -27.30
C GLN A 424 37.37 -28.39 -27.85
N MET A 425 37.31 -29.32 -28.76
CA MET A 425 38.51 -29.73 -29.54
C MET A 425 38.90 -28.53 -30.46
N PRO A 426 40.22 -28.32 -30.66
CA PRO A 426 40.67 -27.40 -31.68
C PRO A 426 40.09 -27.84 -33.04
N HIS A 427 39.53 -26.90 -33.74
CA HIS A 427 39.17 -27.13 -35.18
C HIS A 427 40.50 -27.33 -35.89
N GLU A 428 40.70 -28.53 -36.48
CA GLU A 428 41.76 -28.69 -37.47
C GLU A 428 41.45 -27.71 -38.63
N PRO A 429 42.36 -26.81 -38.98
CA PRO A 429 42.19 -26.04 -40.21
C PRO A 429 42.11 -27.06 -41.37
N GLY A 430 40.93 -27.17 -41.96
CA GLY A 430 40.67 -28.10 -43.03
C GLY A 430 41.73 -27.92 -44.14
N ARG A 431 42.37 -29.02 -44.56
CA ARG A 431 43.08 -29.10 -45.82
C ARG A 431 42.13 -28.61 -46.88
N ASP A 432 42.47 -27.47 -47.47
CA ASP A 432 41.82 -27.00 -48.70
C ASP A 432 41.89 -28.08 -49.75
N VAL A 433 40.82 -28.83 -49.92
CA VAL A 433 40.59 -29.63 -51.11
C VAL A 433 40.08 -28.69 -52.17
N GLU A 434 40.99 -28.30 -53.05
CA GLU A 434 40.65 -27.59 -54.29
C GLU A 434 39.55 -28.34 -55.05
N GLY A 435 38.52 -27.58 -55.42
CA GLY A 435 37.71 -27.82 -56.56
C GLY A 435 36.54 -28.77 -56.48
N VAL A 436 35.45 -28.33 -55.87
CA VAL A 436 34.11 -28.57 -56.42
C VAL A 436 33.29 -27.32 -56.13
N SER A 437 32.97 -26.58 -57.14
CA SER A 437 32.02 -25.48 -57.09
C SER A 437 30.63 -26.02 -56.85
N VAL A 438 30.26 -26.16 -55.59
CA VAL A 438 28.87 -26.36 -55.20
C VAL A 438 28.26 -24.96 -55.03
N THR A 439 27.47 -24.57 -56.02
CA THR A 439 26.55 -23.45 -55.96
C THR A 439 25.69 -23.60 -54.70
N THR A 440 26.00 -22.82 -53.69
CA THR A 440 25.09 -22.63 -52.54
C THR A 440 23.81 -21.97 -53.06
N PRO A 441 22.63 -22.59 -52.86
CA PRO A 441 21.40 -21.85 -53.07
C PRO A 441 21.32 -20.77 -51.99
N SER A 442 21.44 -19.53 -52.43
CA SER A 442 21.11 -18.38 -51.58
C SER A 442 19.64 -18.48 -51.20
N LEU A 443 19.38 -18.93 -49.98
CA LEU A 443 18.08 -18.79 -49.33
C LEU A 443 17.86 -17.32 -48.95
N LEU A 444 17.64 -16.50 -49.98
CA LEU A 444 16.88 -15.29 -49.78
C LEU A 444 15.42 -15.72 -49.56
N PRO A 445 14.83 -15.50 -48.39
CA PRO A 445 13.40 -15.72 -48.26
C PRO A 445 12.70 -14.78 -49.22
N SER A 446 11.95 -15.37 -50.15
CA SER A 446 11.20 -14.63 -51.15
C SER A 446 10.28 -13.62 -50.41
N LEU A 447 10.32 -12.37 -50.88
CA LEU A 447 9.48 -11.28 -50.39
C LEU A 447 7.96 -11.62 -50.38
N SER A 448 7.56 -12.66 -51.11
CA SER A 448 6.19 -13.19 -51.13
C SER A 448 5.75 -13.84 -49.81
N ALA A 449 6.66 -14.39 -48.98
CA ALA A 449 6.30 -14.94 -47.68
C ALA A 449 6.02 -13.84 -46.63
N LEU A 450 6.65 -12.67 -46.78
CA LEU A 450 6.38 -11.51 -45.91
C LEU A 450 5.01 -10.88 -46.19
N LEU A 451 4.52 -10.93 -47.43
CA LEU A 451 3.19 -10.41 -47.79
C LEU A 451 2.03 -11.22 -47.23
N LEU A 452 2.25 -12.52 -46.93
CA LEU A 452 1.23 -13.37 -46.25
C LEU A 452 1.26 -13.24 -44.72
N LEU A 453 2.38 -12.80 -44.13
CA LEU A 453 2.47 -12.61 -42.67
C LEU A 453 1.74 -11.35 -42.21
N VAL A 454 1.69 -10.29 -43.02
CA VAL A 454 1.02 -9.02 -42.63
C VAL A 454 -0.47 -9.21 -42.34
N PRO A 455 -1.29 -9.87 -43.19
CA PRO A 455 -2.70 -10.08 -42.88
C PRO A 455 -2.92 -11.04 -41.69
N LEU A 456 -2.02 -12.03 -41.49
CA LEU A 456 -2.11 -12.93 -40.31
C LEU A 456 -1.82 -12.20 -39.00
N VAL A 457 -0.81 -11.33 -38.98
CA VAL A 457 -0.51 -10.51 -37.81
C VAL A 457 -1.63 -9.50 -37.56
N ALA A 458 -2.18 -8.87 -38.61
CA ALA A 458 -3.32 -7.96 -38.48
C ALA A 458 -4.57 -8.67 -37.94
N ALA A 459 -4.86 -9.90 -38.42
CA ALA A 459 -5.96 -10.71 -37.91
C ALA A 459 -5.74 -11.14 -36.44
N ALA A 460 -4.51 -11.51 -36.07
CA ALA A 460 -4.17 -11.86 -34.68
C ALA A 460 -4.31 -10.66 -33.73
N VAL A 461 -3.84 -9.48 -34.15
CA VAL A 461 -3.99 -8.25 -33.37
C VAL A 461 -5.47 -7.87 -33.23
N PHE A 462 -6.25 -8.01 -34.32
CA PHE A 462 -7.69 -7.73 -34.27
C PHE A 462 -8.43 -8.69 -33.31
N VAL A 463 -8.09 -9.97 -33.34
CA VAL A 463 -8.67 -10.97 -32.43
C VAL A 463 -8.27 -10.69 -30.97
N LEU A 464 -7.03 -10.27 -30.71
CA LEU A 464 -6.56 -9.88 -29.37
C LEU A 464 -7.28 -8.66 -28.87
N LEU A 465 -7.41 -7.61 -29.68
CA LEU A 465 -8.14 -6.38 -29.33
C LEU A 465 -9.63 -6.66 -29.10
N TRP A 466 -10.23 -7.54 -29.93
CA TRP A 466 -11.61 -7.94 -29.75
C TRP A 466 -11.83 -8.80 -28.49
N ARG A 467 -10.90 -9.70 -28.18
CA ARG A 467 -10.88 -10.42 -26.88
C ARG A 467 -10.71 -9.46 -25.69
N GLN A 468 -9.81 -8.51 -25.81
CA GLN A 468 -9.59 -7.51 -24.74
C GLN A 468 -10.84 -6.67 -24.48
N LYS A 469 -11.53 -6.25 -25.55
CA LYS A 469 -12.82 -5.57 -25.43
C LYS A 469 -13.90 -6.45 -24.78
N ARG A 470 -13.99 -7.73 -25.15
CA ARG A 470 -14.93 -8.68 -24.50
C ARG A 470 -14.59 -9.00 -23.05
N ILE A 471 -13.32 -8.96 -22.67
CA ILE A 471 -12.88 -9.17 -21.29
C ILE A 471 -13.21 -7.92 -20.46
N SER A 472 -13.05 -6.71 -21.03
CA SER A 472 -13.44 -5.46 -20.39
C SER A 472 -14.95 -5.41 -20.13
N ASP A 473 -15.76 -5.81 -21.13
CA ASP A 473 -17.22 -5.85 -20.98
C ASP A 473 -17.69 -6.92 -19.98
N ARG A 474 -17.00 -8.08 -19.90
CA ARG A 474 -17.29 -9.11 -18.89
C ARG A 474 -16.75 -8.79 -17.50
N GLY A 475 -15.66 -8.02 -17.40
CA GLY A 475 -15.10 -7.57 -16.12
C GLY A 475 -16.04 -6.64 -15.36
N ILE A 476 -16.84 -5.86 -16.09
CA ILE A 476 -17.85 -4.96 -15.50
C ILE A 476 -19.06 -5.77 -14.98
N GLU A 477 -19.48 -6.82 -15.68
CA GLU A 477 -20.59 -7.68 -15.21
C GLU A 477 -20.20 -8.56 -14.03
N GLN A 478 -18.95 -9.06 -13.96
CA GLN A 478 -18.51 -9.86 -12.82
C GLN A 478 -18.27 -9.04 -11.55
N SER A 479 -17.85 -7.78 -11.67
CA SER A 479 -17.70 -6.91 -10.50
C SER A 479 -19.05 -6.49 -9.89
N LEU A 480 -20.12 -6.46 -10.70
CA LEU A 480 -21.48 -6.18 -10.23
C LEU A 480 -22.14 -7.41 -9.59
N SER A 481 -21.83 -8.62 -10.05
CA SER A 481 -22.42 -9.85 -9.49
C SER A 481 -21.81 -10.30 -8.16
N VAL A 482 -20.56 -9.93 -7.86
CA VAL A 482 -19.91 -10.22 -6.57
C VAL A 482 -20.40 -9.28 -5.46
N TYR A 483 -20.88 -8.07 -5.83
CA TYR A 483 -21.39 -7.11 -4.83
C TYR A 483 -22.85 -7.38 -4.40
N SER A 484 -23.56 -8.26 -5.11
CA SER A 484 -24.98 -8.59 -4.79
C SER A 484 -25.16 -9.84 -3.94
N ARG A 485 -24.08 -10.49 -3.47
CA ARG A 485 -24.17 -11.80 -2.80
C ARG A 485 -23.78 -11.84 -1.32
N GLU A 486 -23.54 -10.69 -0.71
CA GLU A 486 -23.27 -10.62 0.73
C GLU A 486 -24.05 -9.49 1.37
N VAL A 487 -25.34 -9.63 1.58
CA VAL A 487 -26.09 -9.13 2.76
C VAL A 487 -27.42 -9.89 2.83
N GLU A 488 -27.42 -11.15 3.21
CA GLU A 488 -28.51 -11.72 3.96
C GLU A 488 -28.10 -11.71 5.44
N ASN A 489 -28.39 -10.61 6.11
CA ASN A 489 -28.45 -10.57 7.56
C ASN A 489 -29.67 -11.36 7.99
N VAL A 490 -29.47 -12.61 8.36
CA VAL A 490 -30.47 -13.39 9.10
C VAL A 490 -30.56 -12.76 10.49
N TYR A 491 -31.62 -11.98 10.73
CA TYR A 491 -32.02 -11.57 12.06
C TYR A 491 -32.62 -12.79 12.75
N GLU A 492 -31.88 -13.44 13.64
CA GLU A 492 -32.45 -14.41 14.56
C GLU A 492 -33.23 -13.66 15.65
N ASN A 493 -34.50 -14.07 15.79
CA ASN A 493 -35.43 -13.53 16.78
C ASN A 493 -34.96 -13.92 18.20
N PRO A 494 -34.85 -13.01 19.18
CA PRO A 494 -34.38 -13.30 20.52
C PRO A 494 -35.20 -14.31 21.32
N ASP A 495 -36.40 -14.66 20.86
CA ASP A 495 -37.30 -15.56 21.59
C ASP A 495 -37.05 -17.07 21.38
N ASP A 496 -36.23 -17.46 20.37
CA ASP A 496 -35.94 -18.85 20.07
C ASP A 496 -34.75 -19.45 20.88
N ILE A 497 -34.06 -18.64 21.69
CA ILE A 497 -32.89 -19.08 22.49
C ILE A 497 -33.30 -19.78 23.81
N ARG A 498 -34.59 -19.86 24.15
CA ARG A 498 -35.03 -20.38 25.46
C ARG A 498 -35.28 -21.88 25.53
N GLN A 499 -35.01 -22.68 24.48
CA GLN A 499 -35.35 -24.11 24.49
C GLN A 499 -34.20 -25.10 24.24
N GLN A 500 -32.96 -24.69 24.39
CA GLN A 500 -31.85 -25.66 24.37
C GLN A 500 -31.20 -25.80 25.74
N ALA A 501 -31.26 -27.02 26.27
CA ALA A 501 -30.59 -27.40 27.53
C ALA A 501 -29.06 -27.29 27.36
N PRO A 502 -28.30 -26.82 28.37
CA PRO A 502 -26.86 -26.65 28.27
C PRO A 502 -26.15 -27.99 28.22
N PRO A 503 -25.08 -28.14 27.40
CA PRO A 503 -24.25 -29.34 27.43
C PRO A 503 -23.47 -29.42 28.73
N GLN A 504 -23.50 -30.57 29.35
CA GLN A 504 -22.73 -30.89 30.55
C GLN A 504 -21.24 -30.89 30.25
N GLY A 505 -20.48 -30.10 31.03
CA GLY A 505 -19.03 -30.26 31.15
C GLY A 505 -18.18 -29.04 30.78
N SER A 506 -18.18 -28.01 31.57
CA SER A 506 -17.03 -27.10 31.72
C SER A 506 -16.86 -26.69 33.17
N VAL A 507 -15.70 -27.06 33.70
CA VAL A 507 -15.24 -26.68 35.03
C VAL A 507 -14.90 -25.20 35.04
N TYR A 508 -15.74 -24.36 35.63
CA TYR A 508 -15.37 -22.97 35.91
C TYR A 508 -14.59 -22.96 37.24
N MET A 509 -13.33 -22.50 37.17
CA MET A 509 -12.63 -22.08 38.39
C MET A 509 -13.25 -20.78 38.90
N ASP A 510 -13.79 -20.82 40.10
CA ASP A 510 -14.31 -19.68 40.83
C ASP A 510 -13.17 -18.70 41.16
N LEU A 511 -13.11 -17.55 40.48
CA LEU A 511 -12.28 -16.42 40.86
C LEU A 511 -13.06 -15.58 41.88
N LYS A 512 -12.71 -15.71 43.15
CA LYS A 512 -13.15 -14.80 44.20
C LYS A 512 -12.74 -13.37 43.88
N PRO A 513 -13.62 -12.36 43.99
CA PRO A 513 -13.21 -10.96 43.85
C PRO A 513 -12.33 -10.58 45.06
N ARG A 514 -11.16 -10.04 44.78
CA ARG A 514 -10.21 -9.48 45.74
C ARG A 514 -10.74 -8.12 46.16
N GLY A 515 -10.97 -7.93 47.48
CA GLY A 515 -11.45 -6.67 48.03
C GLY A 515 -10.39 -5.57 47.91
N GLU A 516 -10.87 -4.33 47.75
CA GLU A 516 -10.07 -3.11 47.53
C GLU A 516 -9.16 -2.69 48.72
N ASP A 517 -9.17 -3.40 49.84
CA ASP A 517 -8.43 -3.00 51.07
C ASP A 517 -6.98 -3.53 51.16
N ASP A 518 -6.52 -4.35 50.21
CA ASP A 518 -5.16 -4.95 50.29
C ASP A 518 -4.05 -4.16 49.57
N VAL A 519 -4.37 -3.05 48.92
CA VAL A 519 -3.38 -2.29 48.12
C VAL A 519 -2.59 -1.25 48.94
N TYR A 520 -3.03 -0.90 50.13
CA TYR A 520 -2.39 0.16 50.94
C TYR A 520 -1.42 -0.33 52.03
N LYS A 521 -1.23 -1.63 52.23
CA LYS A 521 -0.31 -2.16 53.26
C LYS A 521 1.11 -2.47 52.79
N GLU A 522 1.40 -2.34 51.53
CA GLU A 522 2.74 -2.68 50.99
C GLU A 522 3.65 -1.47 50.71
N LEU A 523 3.18 -0.23 50.98
CA LEU A 523 3.97 0.99 50.77
C LEU A 523 4.65 1.56 52.02
N GLU A 524 4.58 0.90 53.16
CA GLU A 524 5.28 1.32 54.41
C GLU A 524 6.56 0.53 54.72
N ARG A 525 7.06 -0.31 53.81
CA ARG A 525 8.34 -0.98 54.02
C ARG A 525 9.19 -0.85 52.75
N TYR A 526 9.77 0.33 52.56
CA TYR A 526 11.10 0.50 51.93
C TYR A 526 11.44 2.00 51.98
#